data_b8117261be5e244e43c10963a96f7224
#
_entry.id   b8117261be5e244e43c10963a96f7224
#
_cell.length_a   1.000
_cell.length_b   1.000
_cell.length_c   1.000
_cell.angle_alpha   90.00
_cell.angle_beta   90.00
_cell.angle_gamma   90.00
#
_symmetry.space_group_name_H-M   'P 1'
#
loop_
_entity.id
_entity.type
_entity.pdbx_description
1 polymer ?
#
loop_
_entity_poly.entity_id
_entity_poly.type
_entity_poly.pdbx_seq_one_letter_code
_entity_poly.pdbx_strand_id
1 'polypeptide(L)'
;MQNARDTFYVTLRDRLAAVNPSRTMVLRGVTRPGVLVEENELASAYQPVDAFCLRWTGLSVDAKGSLPLVTMLCEIRYATDGDSGNGGMDRGRLLSAMDGELVAALSAAPQNAPKMNYIAAAGGSGLAPVAMATNVFWGDAVFGATTVNGERLERVATVEVFSYQEAGEL
;
A
#
# COMPACT_ATOMS: atom_id res chain seq x y z
N MET A 1 -14.66 7.67 -0.62
CA MET A 1 -13.87 6.42 -0.38
C MET A 1 -12.57 6.38 -1.18
N GLN A 2 -12.58 6.72 -2.47
CA GLN A 2 -11.36 6.66 -3.29
C GLN A 2 -10.24 7.57 -2.75
N ASN A 3 -10.58 8.77 -2.32
CA ASN A 3 -9.61 9.69 -1.72
C ASN A 3 -8.86 9.11 -0.52
N ALA A 4 -9.54 8.31 0.31
CA ALA A 4 -8.89 7.66 1.46
C ALA A 4 -7.92 6.54 1.01
N ARG A 5 -8.31 5.75 0.00
CA ARG A 5 -7.43 4.72 -0.60
C ARG A 5 -6.19 5.34 -1.22
N ASP A 6 -6.37 6.38 -2.01
CA ASP A 6 -5.28 7.10 -2.67
C ASP A 6 -4.34 7.75 -1.64
N THR A 7 -4.91 8.36 -0.58
CA THR A 7 -4.12 8.94 0.51
C THR A 7 -3.29 7.88 1.24
N PHE A 8 -3.89 6.76 1.62
CA PHE A 8 -3.17 5.66 2.26
C PHE A 8 -2.06 5.14 1.35
N TYR A 9 -2.36 4.87 0.08
CA TYR A 9 -1.38 4.39 -0.90
C TYR A 9 -0.19 5.34 -1.05
N VAL A 10 -0.45 6.63 -1.30
CA VAL A 10 0.62 7.62 -1.48
C VAL A 10 1.47 7.74 -0.22
N THR A 11 0.82 7.78 0.96
CA THR A 11 1.53 7.86 2.24
C THR A 11 2.41 6.63 2.49
N LEU A 12 1.88 5.44 2.26
CA LEU A 12 2.63 4.20 2.43
C LEU A 12 3.80 4.11 1.44
N ARG A 13 3.57 4.46 0.17
CA ARG A 13 4.61 4.50 -0.86
C ARG A 13 5.76 5.42 -0.46
N ASP A 14 5.45 6.62 -0.01
CA ASP A 14 6.45 7.62 0.33
C ASP A 14 7.23 7.22 1.60
N ARG A 15 6.57 6.60 2.58
CA ARG A 15 7.22 6.04 3.77
C ARG A 15 8.13 4.86 3.42
N LEU A 16 7.68 3.92 2.59
CA LEU A 16 8.50 2.79 2.14
C LEU A 16 9.71 3.26 1.32
N ALA A 17 9.53 4.26 0.46
CA ALA A 17 10.63 4.87 -0.27
C ALA A 17 11.65 5.56 0.65
N ALA A 18 11.22 6.12 1.76
CA ALA A 18 12.11 6.68 2.77
C ALA A 18 12.85 5.59 3.58
N VAL A 19 12.18 4.48 3.89
CA VAL A 19 12.79 3.33 4.61
C VAL A 19 13.80 2.62 3.72
N ASN A 20 13.47 2.36 2.47
CA ASN A 20 14.35 1.70 1.50
C ASN A 20 14.30 2.38 0.13
N PRO A 21 15.13 3.43 -0.10
CA PRO A 21 15.15 4.15 -1.38
C PRO A 21 15.60 3.30 -2.58
N SER A 22 16.28 2.18 -2.34
CA SER A 22 16.74 1.28 -3.40
C SER A 22 15.66 0.32 -3.91
N ARG A 23 14.56 0.15 -3.17
CA ARG A 23 13.42 -0.67 -3.59
C ARG A 23 12.60 0.06 -4.65
N THR A 24 13.06 -0.05 -5.88
CA THR A 24 12.43 0.59 -7.03
C THR A 24 12.04 -0.43 -8.08
N MET A 25 11.13 -0.06 -8.94
CA MET A 25 10.75 -0.83 -10.12
C MET A 25 10.55 0.07 -11.33
N VAL A 26 10.61 -0.52 -12.51
CA VAL A 26 10.29 0.18 -13.76
C VAL A 26 8.88 -0.19 -14.18
N LEU A 27 8.01 0.81 -14.22
CA LEU A 27 6.65 0.64 -14.71
C LEU A 27 6.41 1.61 -15.89
N ARG A 28 6.06 1.06 -17.04
CA ARG A 28 5.83 1.84 -18.28
C ARG A 28 7.01 2.78 -18.63
N GLY A 29 8.24 2.30 -18.40
CA GLY A 29 9.46 3.05 -18.68
C GLY A 29 9.85 4.10 -17.63
N VAL A 30 9.12 4.20 -16.53
CA VAL A 30 9.43 5.12 -15.42
C VAL A 30 9.91 4.35 -14.21
N THR A 31 11.08 4.70 -13.67
CA THR A 31 11.59 4.19 -12.40
C THR A 31 10.86 4.89 -11.25
N ARG A 32 10.31 4.10 -10.34
CA ARG A 32 9.52 4.59 -9.19
C ARG A 32 9.68 3.65 -7.99
N PRO A 33 9.25 4.06 -6.78
CA PRO A 33 9.21 3.16 -5.64
C PRO A 33 8.43 1.87 -5.96
N GLY A 34 8.91 0.74 -5.48
CA GLY A 34 8.32 -0.59 -5.70
C GLY A 34 7.04 -0.81 -4.89
N VAL A 35 6.08 0.10 -5.01
CA VAL A 35 4.78 0.05 -4.35
C VAL A 35 3.68 0.33 -5.37
N LEU A 36 2.74 -0.58 -5.50
CA LEU A 36 1.71 -0.58 -6.55
C LEU A 36 0.31 -0.75 -5.95
N VAL A 37 -0.71 -0.33 -6.69
CA VAL A 37 -2.11 -0.68 -6.43
C VAL A 37 -2.58 -1.60 -7.55
N GLU A 38 -3.04 -2.81 -7.18
CA GLU A 38 -3.39 -3.86 -8.15
C GLU A 38 -4.43 -3.39 -9.16
N GLU A 39 -5.51 -2.74 -8.70
CA GLU A 39 -6.61 -2.32 -9.57
C GLU A 39 -6.22 -1.28 -10.62
N ASN A 40 -5.18 -0.48 -10.34
CA ASN A 40 -4.80 0.65 -11.20
C ASN A 40 -3.59 0.36 -12.09
N GLU A 41 -2.69 -0.52 -11.66
CA GLU A 41 -1.34 -0.57 -12.19
C GLU A 41 -0.91 -1.96 -12.69
N LEU A 42 -1.58 -3.03 -12.27
CA LEU A 42 -1.24 -4.40 -12.65
C LEU A 42 -2.29 -5.03 -13.56
N ALA A 43 -1.82 -5.79 -14.52
CA ALA A 43 -2.65 -6.82 -15.15
C ALA A 43 -2.89 -7.93 -14.10
N SER A 44 -4.10 -8.42 -13.98
CA SER A 44 -4.62 -9.28 -12.90
C SER A 44 -3.86 -10.57 -12.59
N ALA A 45 -2.85 -10.93 -13.37
CA ALA A 45 -2.10 -12.18 -13.22
C ALA A 45 -0.61 -11.97 -12.86
N TYR A 46 -0.13 -10.74 -12.73
CA TYR A 46 1.29 -10.48 -12.50
C TYR A 46 1.53 -9.88 -11.12
N GLN A 47 2.26 -10.61 -10.28
CA GLN A 47 2.80 -10.08 -9.04
C GLN A 47 4.30 -9.86 -9.23
N PRO A 48 4.78 -8.60 -9.24
CA PRO A 48 6.20 -8.31 -9.33
C PRO A 48 6.92 -8.83 -8.08
N VAL A 49 8.17 -9.25 -8.25
CA VAL A 49 9.05 -9.57 -7.12
C VAL A 49 9.68 -8.29 -6.57
N ASP A 50 10.05 -8.35 -5.29
CA ASP A 50 10.72 -7.25 -4.58
C ASP A 50 9.96 -5.92 -4.60
N ALA A 51 8.63 -5.99 -4.70
CA ALA A 51 7.70 -4.87 -4.66
C ALA A 51 6.49 -5.19 -3.78
N PHE A 52 5.85 -4.16 -3.27
CA PHE A 52 4.60 -4.25 -2.50
C PHE A 52 3.41 -3.95 -3.39
N CYS A 53 2.43 -4.84 -3.40
CA CYS A 53 1.20 -4.71 -4.19
C CYS A 53 0.00 -4.60 -3.26
N LEU A 54 -0.68 -3.46 -3.27
CA LEU A 54 -1.88 -3.20 -2.48
C LEU A 54 -3.11 -3.70 -3.23
N ARG A 55 -3.99 -4.37 -2.50
CA ARG A 55 -5.30 -4.81 -2.97
C ARG A 55 -6.36 -4.53 -1.93
N TRP A 56 -7.46 -3.93 -2.33
CA TRP A 56 -8.59 -3.65 -1.45
C TRP A 56 -9.57 -4.82 -1.46
N THR A 57 -9.71 -5.52 -0.32
CA THR A 57 -10.47 -6.79 -0.23
C THR A 57 -11.73 -6.69 0.60
N GLY A 58 -11.89 -5.65 1.40
CA GLY A 58 -13.05 -5.47 2.25
C GLY A 58 -13.43 -4.01 2.42
N LEU A 59 -14.74 -3.80 2.62
CA LEU A 59 -15.31 -2.49 2.87
C LEU A 59 -16.53 -2.64 3.80
N SER A 60 -16.57 -1.87 4.86
CA SER A 60 -17.76 -1.70 5.69
C SER A 60 -17.99 -0.22 6.01
N VAL A 61 -19.24 0.16 6.23
CA VAL A 61 -19.63 1.53 6.54
C VAL A 61 -20.51 1.53 7.79
N ASP A 62 -20.10 2.23 8.83
CA ASP A 62 -20.95 2.55 9.98
C ASP A 62 -21.50 3.97 9.81
N ALA A 63 -22.80 4.07 9.53
CA ALA A 63 -23.52 5.33 9.29
C ALA A 63 -24.25 5.87 10.53
N LYS A 64 -23.95 5.35 11.74
CA LYS A 64 -24.65 5.78 12.97
C LYS A 64 -24.20 7.16 13.47
N GLY A 65 -22.99 7.60 13.11
CA GLY A 65 -22.44 8.89 13.50
C GLY A 65 -22.88 10.05 12.60
N SER A 66 -22.46 11.26 12.94
CA SER A 66 -22.69 12.46 12.12
C SER A 66 -21.98 12.40 10.75
N LEU A 67 -20.86 11.69 10.70
CA LEU A 67 -20.16 11.34 9.47
C LEU A 67 -20.04 9.81 9.42
N PRO A 68 -20.36 9.17 8.29
CA PRO A 68 -20.14 7.72 8.14
C PRO A 68 -18.67 7.36 8.32
N LEU A 69 -18.39 6.36 9.16
CA LEU A 69 -17.07 5.79 9.29
C LEU A 69 -16.93 4.62 8.32
N VAL A 70 -15.96 4.74 7.44
CA VAL A 70 -15.60 3.68 6.49
C VAL A 70 -14.41 2.92 7.03
N THR A 71 -14.52 1.59 7.11
CA THR A 71 -13.42 0.66 7.37
C THR A 71 -13.14 -0.12 6.11
N MET A 72 -11.89 -0.07 5.67
CA MET A 72 -11.40 -0.74 4.47
C MET A 72 -10.33 -1.75 4.85
N LEU A 73 -10.34 -2.92 4.24
CA LEU A 73 -9.31 -3.93 4.41
C LEU A 73 -8.37 -3.88 3.22
N CYS A 74 -7.09 -3.62 3.49
CA CYS A 74 -6.03 -3.60 2.49
C CYS A 74 -5.12 -4.82 2.68
N GLU A 75 -5.02 -5.67 1.68
CA GLU A 75 -3.98 -6.68 1.57
C GLU A 75 -2.76 -6.05 0.88
N ILE A 76 -1.59 -6.24 1.48
CA ILE A 76 -0.30 -5.86 0.92
C ILE A 76 0.45 -7.15 0.62
N ARG A 77 0.55 -7.48 -0.66
CA ARG A 77 1.16 -8.70 -1.17
C ARG A 77 2.58 -8.39 -1.64
N TYR A 78 3.53 -9.23 -1.30
CA TYR A 78 4.92 -9.11 -1.72
C TYR A 78 5.59 -10.47 -1.80
N ALA A 79 6.60 -10.54 -2.65
CA ALA A 79 7.31 -11.76 -2.95
C ALA A 79 8.78 -11.48 -3.27
N THR A 80 9.63 -12.49 -3.10
CA THR A 80 11.02 -12.46 -3.54
C THR A 80 11.42 -13.81 -4.13
N ASP A 81 12.22 -13.77 -5.19
CA ASP A 81 12.84 -14.96 -5.79
C ASP A 81 14.24 -15.21 -5.19
N GLY A 82 14.75 -14.29 -4.35
CA GLY A 82 16.09 -14.32 -3.82
C GLY A 82 17.15 -13.86 -4.84
N ASP A 83 18.41 -13.88 -4.42
CA ASP A 83 19.54 -13.63 -5.30
C ASP A 83 19.99 -14.95 -5.95
N SER A 84 19.99 -14.98 -7.27
CA SER A 84 20.41 -16.16 -8.05
C SER A 84 21.85 -16.61 -7.75
N GLY A 85 22.71 -15.67 -7.32
CA GLY A 85 24.11 -15.95 -6.93
C GLY A 85 24.23 -16.76 -5.64
N ASN A 86 23.21 -16.73 -4.76
CA ASN A 86 23.22 -17.39 -3.46
C ASN A 86 22.46 -18.73 -3.42
N GLY A 87 22.02 -19.23 -4.56
CA GLY A 87 21.24 -20.48 -4.64
C GLY A 87 19.93 -20.44 -3.87
N GLY A 88 19.35 -19.26 -3.68
CA GLY A 88 18.08 -19.04 -2.97
C GLY A 88 18.16 -19.13 -1.45
N MET A 89 19.34 -19.30 -0.85
CA MET A 89 19.50 -19.36 0.61
C MET A 89 19.19 -18.05 1.32
N ASP A 90 19.17 -16.95 0.60
CA ASP A 90 18.87 -15.60 1.10
C ASP A 90 17.39 -15.21 0.99
N ARG A 91 16.55 -16.00 0.31
CA ARG A 91 15.12 -15.70 0.12
C ARG A 91 14.40 -15.37 1.43
N GLY A 92 14.61 -16.16 2.46
CA GLY A 92 14.01 -15.92 3.77
C GLY A 92 14.47 -14.61 4.42
N ARG A 93 15.73 -14.22 4.23
CA ARG A 93 16.28 -12.94 4.73
C ARG A 93 15.69 -11.75 3.97
N LEU A 94 15.58 -11.87 2.65
CA LEU A 94 14.98 -10.82 1.81
C LEU A 94 13.49 -10.62 2.12
N LEU A 95 12.76 -11.72 2.29
CA LEU A 95 11.35 -11.62 2.71
C LEU A 95 11.22 -10.97 4.09
N SER A 96 12.07 -11.36 5.06
CA SER A 96 12.09 -10.76 6.40
C SER A 96 12.50 -9.28 6.38
N ALA A 97 13.38 -8.88 5.45
CA ALA A 97 13.71 -7.46 5.26
C ALA A 97 12.50 -6.68 4.77
N MET A 98 11.71 -7.23 3.83
CA MET A 98 10.46 -6.63 3.38
C MET A 98 9.42 -6.53 4.51
N ASP A 99 9.32 -7.55 5.38
CA ASP A 99 8.49 -7.48 6.59
C ASP A 99 8.90 -6.29 7.47
N GLY A 100 10.20 -6.14 7.72
CA GLY A 100 10.75 -5.04 8.52
C GLY A 100 10.51 -3.67 7.91
N GLU A 101 10.66 -3.52 6.59
CA GLU A 101 10.34 -2.29 5.87
C GLU A 101 8.86 -1.91 6.04
N LEU A 102 7.97 -2.89 5.90
CA LEU A 102 6.53 -2.68 6.02
C LEU A 102 6.13 -2.31 7.45
N VAL A 103 6.70 -2.99 8.46
CA VAL A 103 6.52 -2.62 9.87
C VAL A 103 6.98 -1.20 10.12
N ALA A 104 8.19 -0.84 9.68
CA ALA A 104 8.75 0.50 9.89
C ALA A 104 7.88 1.59 9.24
N ALA A 105 7.35 1.34 8.04
CA ALA A 105 6.52 2.30 7.32
C ALA A 105 5.13 2.48 7.96
N LEU A 106 4.49 1.39 8.42
CA LEU A 106 3.13 1.43 8.95
C LEU A 106 3.08 1.86 10.41
N SER A 107 4.06 1.44 11.24
CA SER A 107 4.09 1.79 12.67
C SER A 107 4.71 3.17 12.96
N ALA A 108 5.24 3.84 11.92
CA ALA A 108 5.75 5.20 12.09
C ALA A 108 4.63 6.17 12.51
N ALA A 109 4.83 6.83 13.66
CA ALA A 109 3.86 7.81 14.17
C ALA A 109 3.92 9.11 13.35
N PRO A 110 2.77 9.75 13.10
CA PRO A 110 1.42 9.29 13.42
C PRO A 110 0.93 8.20 12.43
N GLN A 111 0.13 7.24 12.92
CA GLN A 111 -0.55 6.25 12.06
C GLN A 111 -1.80 6.85 11.39
N ASN A 112 -1.64 8.02 10.83
CA ASN A 112 -2.65 8.71 10.05
C ASN A 112 -1.99 9.69 9.06
N ALA A 113 -2.79 10.18 8.11
CA ALA A 113 -2.42 11.27 7.21
C ALA A 113 -3.65 12.14 6.91
N PRO A 114 -3.47 13.45 6.64
CA PRO A 114 -4.55 14.28 6.11
C PRO A 114 -5.13 13.65 4.84
N LYS A 115 -6.44 13.46 4.78
CA LYS A 115 -7.09 12.93 3.59
C LYS A 115 -6.97 13.95 2.45
N MET A 116 -6.55 13.49 1.28
CA MET A 116 -6.28 14.32 0.12
C MET A 116 -7.27 14.01 -1.00
N ASN A 117 -7.76 15.04 -1.65
CA ASN A 117 -8.54 14.90 -2.87
C ASN A 117 -7.61 15.00 -4.09
N TYR A 118 -7.47 13.87 -4.81
CA TYR A 118 -6.61 13.74 -5.98
C TYR A 118 -7.35 13.98 -7.31
N ILE A 119 -8.66 14.20 -7.32
CA ILE A 119 -9.47 14.31 -8.56
C ILE A 119 -8.96 15.44 -9.43
N ALA A 120 -8.66 16.60 -8.83
CA ALA A 120 -8.15 17.75 -9.57
C ALA A 120 -6.74 17.49 -10.15
N ALA A 121 -5.91 16.71 -9.45
CA ALA A 121 -4.56 16.36 -9.89
C ALA A 121 -4.57 15.31 -11.01
N ALA A 122 -5.55 14.38 -11.00
CA ALA A 122 -5.67 13.31 -11.98
C ALA A 122 -6.03 13.81 -13.40
N GLY A 123 -6.64 14.98 -13.51
CA GLY A 123 -7.05 15.57 -14.79
C GLY A 123 -5.92 16.15 -15.65
N GLY A 124 -4.65 15.97 -15.27
CA GLY A 124 -3.50 16.53 -16.00
C GLY A 124 -3.41 18.06 -15.93
N SER A 125 -4.15 18.66 -15.01
CA SER A 125 -4.22 20.13 -14.83
C SER A 125 -2.96 20.72 -14.17
N GLY A 126 -2.04 19.88 -13.70
CA GLY A 126 -0.87 20.32 -12.92
C GLY A 126 -1.22 20.85 -11.52
N LEU A 127 -2.49 20.72 -11.10
CA LEU A 127 -2.93 21.14 -9.78
C LEU A 127 -2.49 20.13 -8.70
N ALA A 128 -2.04 20.64 -7.57
CA ALA A 128 -1.71 19.81 -6.41
C ALA A 128 -2.99 19.22 -5.80
N PRO A 129 -2.91 18.03 -5.17
CA PRO A 129 -4.01 17.50 -4.37
C PRO A 129 -4.41 18.47 -3.27
N VAL A 130 -5.71 18.52 -2.95
CA VAL A 130 -6.27 19.42 -1.94
C VAL A 130 -6.56 18.63 -0.66
N ALA A 131 -6.11 19.18 0.49
CA ALA A 131 -6.40 18.58 1.79
C ALA A 131 -7.90 18.69 2.10
N MET A 132 -8.46 17.60 2.62
CA MET A 132 -9.82 17.50 3.11
C MET A 132 -9.89 17.78 4.62
N ALA A 133 -11.08 17.76 5.21
CA ALA A 133 -11.27 18.12 6.62
C ALA A 133 -10.93 16.97 7.59
N THR A 134 -10.92 15.72 7.12
CA THR A 134 -10.68 14.54 7.94
C THR A 134 -9.37 13.86 7.58
N ASN A 135 -8.93 12.94 8.44
CA ASN A 135 -7.74 12.13 8.21
C ASN A 135 -8.12 10.71 7.76
N VAL A 136 -7.13 10.05 7.18
CA VAL A 136 -7.09 8.61 6.99
C VAL A 136 -6.23 8.02 8.10
N PHE A 137 -6.72 7.00 8.78
CA PHE A 137 -6.07 6.29 9.87
C PHE A 137 -5.84 4.84 9.46
N TRP A 138 -4.86 4.18 10.06
CA TRP A 138 -4.65 2.75 9.85
C TRP A 138 -4.13 2.08 11.11
N GLY A 139 -4.40 0.79 11.21
CA GLY A 139 -3.89 -0.08 12.26
C GLY A 139 -2.54 -0.69 11.90
N ASP A 140 -2.04 -1.51 12.82
CA ASP A 140 -0.83 -2.29 12.59
C ASP A 140 -1.07 -3.39 11.54
N ALA A 141 0.00 -3.79 10.85
CA ALA A 141 -0.05 -4.88 9.89
C ALA A 141 -0.14 -6.23 10.59
N VAL A 142 -1.03 -7.08 10.10
CA VAL A 142 -1.13 -8.50 10.48
C VAL A 142 -0.50 -9.33 9.35
N PHE A 143 0.59 -10.01 9.66
CA PHE A 143 1.34 -10.80 8.69
C PHE A 143 0.80 -12.22 8.60
N GLY A 144 0.47 -12.65 7.40
CA GLY A 144 0.12 -14.03 7.08
C GLY A 144 1.32 -14.97 7.06
N ALA A 145 1.03 -16.25 6.88
CA ALA A 145 2.09 -17.27 6.71
C ALA A 145 2.89 -17.02 5.43
N THR A 146 4.16 -17.41 5.46
CA THR A 146 4.97 -17.49 4.24
C THR A 146 4.47 -18.63 3.36
N THR A 147 4.27 -18.36 2.08
CA THR A 147 3.93 -19.37 1.08
C THR A 147 5.07 -19.55 0.09
N VAL A 148 5.20 -20.77 -0.43
CA VAL A 148 6.22 -21.14 -1.40
C VAL A 148 5.53 -21.44 -2.72
N ASN A 149 5.94 -20.75 -3.77
CA ASN A 149 5.43 -20.95 -5.12
C ASN A 149 6.62 -21.11 -6.08
N GLY A 150 7.02 -22.35 -6.35
CA GLY A 150 8.24 -22.66 -7.07
C GLY A 150 9.48 -22.14 -6.33
N GLU A 151 10.25 -21.30 -6.97
CA GLU A 151 11.43 -20.64 -6.39
C GLU A 151 11.09 -19.40 -5.55
N ARG A 152 9.84 -18.95 -5.58
CA ARG A 152 9.37 -17.72 -4.96
C ARG A 152 8.89 -17.94 -3.53
N LEU A 153 9.27 -17.04 -2.62
CA LEU A 153 8.63 -16.87 -1.32
C LEU A 153 7.68 -15.69 -1.38
N GLU A 154 6.47 -15.90 -0.88
CA GLU A 154 5.40 -14.90 -0.90
C GLU A 154 4.82 -14.70 0.50
N ARG A 155 4.36 -13.49 0.78
CA ARG A 155 3.60 -13.16 1.98
C ARG A 155 2.53 -12.12 1.69
N VAL A 156 1.47 -12.17 2.50
CA VAL A 156 0.42 -11.17 2.53
C VAL A 156 0.38 -10.57 3.93
N ALA A 157 0.44 -9.26 4.02
CA ALA A 157 0.11 -8.52 5.23
C ALA A 157 -1.24 -7.85 5.05
N THR A 158 -2.04 -7.79 6.11
CA THR A 158 -3.36 -7.17 6.11
C THR A 158 -3.36 -5.96 7.03
N VAL A 159 -3.91 -4.84 6.55
CA VAL A 159 -4.02 -3.59 7.30
C VAL A 159 -5.46 -3.10 7.23
N GLU A 160 -6.02 -2.72 8.38
CA GLU A 160 -7.29 -2.00 8.44
C GLU A 160 -7.05 -0.50 8.28
N VAL A 161 -7.80 0.11 7.36
CA VAL A 161 -7.73 1.54 7.05
C VAL A 161 -9.08 2.17 7.33
N PHE A 162 -9.08 3.27 8.08
CA PHE A 162 -10.29 3.95 8.55
C PHE A 162 -10.35 5.37 8.02
N SER A 163 -11.53 5.81 7.62
CA SER A 163 -11.76 7.20 7.22
C SER A 163 -13.21 7.61 7.42
N TYR A 164 -13.42 8.82 7.91
CA TYR A 164 -14.75 9.42 7.88
C TYR A 164 -15.07 9.91 6.47
N GLN A 165 -16.30 9.66 6.00
CA GLN A 165 -16.79 10.17 4.74
C GLN A 165 -17.23 11.62 4.87
N GLU A 166 -16.73 12.47 3.99
CA GLU A 166 -17.14 13.87 3.91
C GLU A 166 -18.20 14.09 2.83
N ALA A 167 -18.92 15.20 2.93
CA ALA A 167 -19.89 15.57 1.91
C ALA A 167 -19.22 15.72 0.54
N GLY A 168 -19.78 15.07 -0.48
CA GLY A 168 -19.24 15.09 -1.84
C GLY A 168 -18.27 13.94 -2.18
N GLU A 169 -18.05 12.99 -1.28
CA GLU A 169 -17.23 11.78 -1.55
C GLU A 169 -18.06 10.58 -2.06
N LEU A 170 -19.33 10.75 -2.29
CA LEU A 170 -20.24 9.68 -2.76
C LEU A 170 -20.19 9.55 -4.28
#